data_6bba64ba1149de2d961a4f9c5278a350
#
_entry.id   6bba64ba1149de2d961a4f9c5278a350
#
_cell.length_a   1.000
_cell.length_b   1.000
_cell.length_c   1.000
_cell.angle_alpha   90.00
_cell.angle_beta   90.00
_cell.angle_gamma   90.00
#
_symmetry.space_group_name_H-M   'P 1'
#
loop_
_entity.id
_entity.type
_entity.pdbx_description
1 polymer ?
#
loop_
_entity_poly.entity_id
_entity_poly.type
_entity_poly.pdbx_seq_one_letter_code
_entity_poly.pdbx_strand_id
1 'polypeptide(L)' 'MQNFLVEYTDTFGGDANYSWVNRETVTLSDCATDRQIVLACKEAVGLSGVKCDREELGEMIVLRPRGEYTVVFINPQY' A
#
# COMPACT_ATOMS: atom_id res chain seq x y z
N MET A 1 -15.02 12.19 2.21
CA MET A 1 -14.40 10.85 2.15
C MET A 1 -13.00 10.95 1.59
N GLN A 2 -12.10 10.12 2.08
CA GLN A 2 -10.73 10.06 1.59
C GLN A 2 -10.58 8.93 0.58
N ASN A 3 -9.88 9.20 -0.51
CA ASN A 3 -9.58 8.21 -1.54
C ASN A 3 -8.08 7.97 -1.59
N PHE A 4 -7.70 6.70 -1.74
CA PHE A 4 -6.30 6.30 -1.84
C PHE A 4 -6.13 5.40 -3.07
N LEU A 5 -5.07 5.65 -3.84
CA LEU A 5 -4.63 4.72 -4.86
C LEU A 5 -3.60 3.80 -4.23
N VAL A 6 -3.85 2.50 -4.31
CA VAL A 6 -2.96 1.46 -3.81
C VAL A 6 -2.35 0.74 -5.00
N GLU A 7 -1.02 0.74 -5.08
CA GLU A 7 -0.29 0.01 -6.10
C GLU A 7 0.56 -1.07 -5.44
N TYR A 8 0.36 -2.32 -5.86
CA TYR A 8 1.11 -3.47 -5.36
C TYR A 8 1.86 -4.08 -6.53
N THR A 9 3.18 -4.15 -6.42
CA THR A 9 4.04 -4.62 -7.50
C THR A 9 5.22 -5.43 -6.95
N ASP A 10 5.92 -6.13 -7.84
CA ASP A 10 7.13 -6.86 -7.50
C ASP A 10 8.33 -5.91 -7.35
N THR A 11 9.40 -6.42 -6.75
CA THR A 11 10.66 -5.69 -6.63
C THR A 11 11.80 -6.47 -7.29
N PHE A 12 12.79 -5.71 -7.75
CA PHE A 12 14.03 -6.27 -8.24
C PHE A 12 15.18 -5.41 -7.71
N GLY A 13 16.10 -6.03 -6.98
CA GLY A 13 17.18 -5.29 -6.34
C GLY A 13 16.70 -4.30 -5.28
N GLY A 14 15.51 -4.51 -4.71
CA GLY A 14 14.90 -3.64 -3.72
C GLY A 14 14.04 -2.52 -4.28
N ASP A 15 14.07 -2.30 -5.60
CA ASP A 15 13.27 -1.26 -6.27
C ASP A 15 12.04 -1.85 -6.93
N ALA A 16 10.97 -1.06 -7.02
CA ALA A 16 9.76 -1.45 -7.73
C ALA A 16 10.09 -1.79 -9.19
N ASN A 17 9.69 -2.96 -9.63
CA ASN A 17 10.03 -3.48 -10.96
C ASN A 17 8.90 -3.40 -11.97
N TYR A 18 7.66 -3.43 -11.50
CA TYR A 18 6.46 -3.35 -12.35
C TYR A 18 6.39 -4.42 -13.44
N SER A 19 6.94 -5.62 -13.21
CA SER A 19 6.71 -6.74 -14.13
C SER A 19 5.24 -7.16 -14.12
N TRP A 20 4.57 -6.91 -13.02
CA TRP A 20 3.11 -6.93 -12.86
C TRP A 20 2.74 -5.81 -11.88
N VAL A 21 1.51 -5.36 -11.91
CA VAL A 21 1.00 -4.38 -10.95
C VAL A 21 -0.47 -4.60 -10.70
N ASN A 22 -0.87 -4.53 -9.43
CA ASN A 22 -2.26 -4.55 -9.02
C ASN A 22 -2.58 -3.16 -8.45
N ARG A 23 -3.54 -2.47 -9.06
CA ARG A 23 -3.99 -1.13 -8.65
C ARG A 23 -5.41 -1.20 -8.15
N GLU A 24 -5.62 -0.67 -6.96
CA GLU A 24 -6.94 -0.60 -6.34
C GLU A 24 -7.17 0.81 -5.79
N THR A 25 -8.42 1.25 -5.81
CA THR A 25 -8.83 2.48 -5.15
C THR A 25 -9.55 2.13 -3.87
N VAL A 26 -9.13 2.73 -2.76
CA VAL A 26 -9.73 2.53 -1.45
C VAL A 26 -10.34 3.84 -0.98
N THR A 27 -11.60 3.81 -0.59
CA THR A 27 -12.33 4.97 -0.08
C THR A 27 -12.66 4.75 1.38
N LEU A 28 -12.27 5.70 2.23
CA LEU A 28 -12.48 5.63 3.67
C LEU A 28 -13.08 6.93 4.20
N SER A 29 -13.61 6.86 5.43
CA SER A 29 -14.07 8.04 6.15
C SER A 29 -12.94 9.05 6.36
N ASP A 30 -13.29 10.34 6.41
CA ASP A 30 -12.32 11.39 6.74
C ASP A 30 -11.74 11.23 8.15
N CYS A 31 -12.41 10.47 9.00
CA CYS A 31 -11.96 10.19 10.36
C CYS A 31 -11.13 8.91 10.49
N ALA A 32 -10.83 8.24 9.39
CA ALA A 32 -10.04 7.00 9.44
C ALA A 32 -8.63 7.30 9.96
N THR A 33 -8.17 6.47 10.88
CA THR A 33 -6.80 6.56 11.41
C THR A 33 -5.80 5.98 10.41
N ASP A 34 -4.52 6.31 10.57
CA ASP A 34 -3.45 5.73 9.75
C ASP A 34 -3.48 4.21 9.78
N ARG A 35 -3.73 3.63 10.94
CA ARG A 35 -3.83 2.17 11.08
C ARG A 35 -4.98 1.61 10.25
N GLN A 36 -6.14 2.27 10.28
CA GLN A 36 -7.30 1.84 9.48
C GLN A 36 -7.02 1.96 7.99
N ILE A 37 -6.34 3.04 7.57
CA ILE A 37 -5.94 3.24 6.18
C ILE A 37 -5.02 2.10 5.72
N VAL A 38 -3.97 1.80 6.47
CA VAL A 38 -3.02 0.74 6.14
C VAL A 38 -3.71 -0.62 6.08
N LEU A 39 -4.57 -0.94 7.05
CA LEU A 39 -5.28 -2.23 7.08
C LEU A 39 -6.21 -2.38 5.87
N ALA A 40 -6.97 -1.34 5.54
CA ALA A 40 -7.88 -1.37 4.39
C ALA A 40 -7.12 -1.51 3.07
N CYS A 41 -6.00 -0.81 2.92
CA CYS A 41 -5.19 -0.89 1.71
C CYS A 41 -4.51 -2.24 1.55
N LYS A 42 -4.03 -2.83 2.64
CA LYS A 42 -3.48 -4.20 2.63
C LYS A 42 -4.54 -5.21 2.21
N GLU A 43 -5.75 -5.08 2.75
CA GLU A 43 -6.86 -5.96 2.42
C GLU A 43 -7.22 -5.87 0.93
N ALA A 44 -7.21 -4.66 0.37
CA ALA A 44 -7.55 -4.43 -1.03
C ALA A 44 -6.62 -5.15 -2.00
N VAL A 45 -5.37 -5.38 -1.63
CA VAL A 45 -4.38 -6.07 -2.47
C VAL A 45 -4.06 -7.49 -1.97
N GLY A 46 -4.87 -8.02 -1.07
CA GLY A 46 -4.75 -9.42 -0.62
C GLY A 46 -3.64 -9.67 0.40
N LEU A 47 -3.23 -8.66 1.14
CA LEU A 47 -2.18 -8.75 2.14
C LEU A 47 -2.68 -8.72 3.59
N SER A 48 -3.96 -9.04 3.82
CA SER A 48 -4.51 -9.12 5.17
C SER A 48 -3.70 -10.07 6.05
N GLY A 49 -3.28 -9.60 7.22
CA GLY A 49 -2.50 -10.41 8.15
C GLY A 49 -1.03 -10.55 7.82
N VAL A 50 -0.57 -10.04 6.69
CA VAL A 50 0.85 -10.07 6.30
C VAL A 50 1.58 -8.94 7.02
N LYS A 51 2.70 -9.25 7.66
CA LYS A 51 3.53 -8.24 8.32
C LYS A 51 4.34 -7.49 7.28
N CYS A 52 4.30 -6.17 7.35
CA CYS A 52 5.01 -5.29 6.43
C CYS A 52 5.86 -4.29 7.20
N ASP A 53 7.02 -3.97 6.67
CA ASP A 53 7.79 -2.82 7.12
C ASP A 53 7.21 -1.58 6.45
N ARG A 54 7.09 -0.49 7.22
CA ARG A 54 6.45 0.74 6.78
C ARG A 54 7.48 1.86 6.64
N GLU A 55 7.41 2.59 5.53
CA GLU A 55 8.11 3.85 5.32
C GLU A 55 7.11 4.93 4.94
N GLU A 56 7.43 6.17 5.24
CA GLU A 56 6.65 7.32 4.82
C GLU A 56 7.51 8.23 3.97
N LEU A 57 7.05 8.54 2.76
CA LEU A 57 7.71 9.44 1.82
C LEU A 57 6.73 10.58 1.48
N GLY A 58 6.83 11.69 2.22
CA GLY A 58 5.84 12.74 2.13
C GLY A 58 4.48 12.22 2.56
N GLU A 59 3.47 12.33 1.69
CA GLU A 59 2.13 11.81 1.94
C GLU A 59 1.96 10.34 1.55
N MET A 60 2.94 9.77 0.83
CA MET A 60 2.88 8.39 0.39
C MET A 60 3.33 7.45 1.50
N ILE A 61 2.60 6.38 1.70
CA ILE A 61 2.98 5.29 2.59
C ILE A 61 3.51 4.15 1.74
N VAL A 62 4.68 3.62 2.10
CA VAL A 62 5.30 2.47 1.43
C VAL A 62 5.30 1.30 2.39
N LEU A 63 4.75 0.17 1.95
CA LEU A 63 4.75 -1.06 2.73
C LEU A 63 5.59 -2.11 2.01
N ARG A 64 6.49 -2.76 2.76
CA ARG A 64 7.32 -3.85 2.25
C ARG A 64 6.96 -5.13 3.00
N PRO A 65 6.18 -6.03 2.38
CA PRO A 65 5.84 -7.32 3.02
C PRO A 65 7.09 -8.12 3.35
N ARG A 66 7.15 -8.61 4.57
CA ARG A 66 8.30 -9.39 5.02
C ARG A 66 8.30 -10.77 4.38
N GLY A 67 9.47 -11.19 3.89
CA GLY A 67 9.64 -12.48 3.25
C GLY A 67 9.17 -12.54 1.80
N GLU A 68 8.78 -11.41 1.21
CA GLU A 68 8.35 -11.33 -0.17
C GLU A 68 9.13 -10.26 -0.91
N TYR A 69 9.31 -10.44 -2.22
CA TYR A 69 9.96 -9.46 -3.10
C TYR A 69 8.89 -8.59 -3.76
N THR A 70 8.18 -7.83 -2.92
CA THR A 70 7.07 -6.98 -3.34
C THR A 70 7.06 -5.68 -2.56
N VAL A 71 6.30 -4.70 -3.05
CA VAL A 71 6.14 -3.40 -2.41
C VAL A 71 4.73 -2.87 -2.68
N VAL A 72 4.19 -2.15 -1.71
CA VAL A 72 2.88 -1.48 -1.83
C VAL A 72 3.09 0.01 -1.67
N PHE A 73 2.53 0.78 -2.60
CA PHE A 73 2.49 2.24 -2.51
C PHE A 73 1.06 2.69 -2.25
N ILE A 74 0.86 3.50 -1.23
CA ILE A 74 -0.44 4.05 -0.87
C ILE A 74 -0.36 5.57 -1.05
N ASN A 75 -1.08 6.08 -2.05
CA ASN A 75 -1.08 7.50 -2.38
C ASN A 75 -2.46 8.11 -2.13
N PRO A 76 -2.54 9.20 -1.33
CA PRO A 76 -3.80 9.93 -1.21
C PRO A 76 -4.18 10.54 -2.57
N GLN A 77 -5.48 10.52 -2.88
CA GLN A 77 -6.02 11.11 -4.10
C GLN A 77 -6.87 12.32 -3.72
N TYR A 78 -6.63 13.45 -4.32
CA TYR A 78 -7.33 14.71 -4.05
C TYR A 78 -8.26 15.10 -5.19
#